data_0473cb0b4284ce7b3d0cd5985991a905
#
_entry.id   0473cb0b4284ce7b3d0cd5985991a905
#
_cell.length_a   1.000
_cell.length_b   1.000
_cell.length_c   1.000
_cell.angle_alpha   90.00
_cell.angle_beta   90.00
_cell.angle_gamma   90.00
#
_symmetry.space_group_name_H-M   'P 1'
#
loop_
_entity.id
_entity.type
_entity.pdbx_description
1 polymer ?
#
loop_
_entity_poly.entity_id
_entity_poly.type
_entity_poly.pdbx_seq_one_letter_code
_entity_poly.pdbx_strand_id
1 'polypeptide(L)'
;MIFMCTYQVDRDKQPDTQAFFANMTDDQISGEYPDGVKQIGRWHDVPNGNGWIVVESDNQEALTSWIMSWSGQCTFPTVTPVLEDDSARKLVKEMLASQAD
;
A
#
# COMPACT_ATOMS: atom_id res chain seq x y z
N MET A 1 -6.35 1.03 10.56
CA MET A 1 -5.19 1.89 10.25
C MET A 1 -5.05 2.01 8.74
N ILE A 2 -4.67 3.17 8.28
CA ILE A 2 -4.48 3.44 6.86
C ILE A 2 -2.99 3.51 6.57
N PHE A 3 -2.55 2.81 5.53
CA PHE A 3 -1.16 2.80 5.08
C PHE A 3 -1.07 3.29 3.65
N MET A 4 -0.14 4.21 3.42
CA MET A 4 0.22 4.66 2.09
C MET A 4 1.51 3.95 1.70
N CYS A 5 1.41 3.14 0.64
CA CYS A 5 2.51 2.29 0.20
C CYS A 5 2.97 2.74 -1.18
N THR A 6 4.27 2.62 -1.41
CA THR A 6 4.82 2.76 -2.75
C THR A 6 5.37 1.41 -3.20
N TYR A 7 5.35 1.14 -4.50
CA TYR A 7 6.00 -0.03 -5.06
C TYR A 7 6.93 0.38 -6.19
N GLN A 8 7.92 -0.45 -6.44
CA GLN A 8 8.88 -0.26 -7.52
C GLN A 8 9.24 -1.62 -8.10
N VAL A 9 9.16 -1.72 -9.42
CA VAL A 9 9.56 -2.92 -10.16
C VAL A 9 10.94 -2.69 -10.75
N ASP A 10 11.84 -3.65 -10.58
CA ASP A 10 13.15 -3.61 -11.22
C ASP A 10 12.97 -3.59 -12.74
N ARG A 11 13.79 -2.79 -13.43
CA ARG A 11 13.62 -2.58 -14.87
C ARG A 11 13.69 -3.86 -15.68
N ASP A 12 14.56 -4.79 -15.29
CA ASP A 12 14.72 -6.08 -15.96
C ASP A 12 13.53 -7.02 -15.73
N LYS A 13 12.78 -6.82 -14.64
CA LYS A 13 11.59 -7.60 -14.31
C LYS A 13 10.30 -6.95 -14.82
N GLN A 14 10.37 -5.72 -15.29
CA GLN A 14 9.19 -4.94 -15.63
C GLN A 14 8.29 -5.62 -16.67
N PRO A 15 8.82 -6.16 -17.79
CA PRO A 15 7.97 -6.83 -18.77
C PRO A 15 7.19 -8.02 -18.19
N ASP A 16 7.84 -8.86 -17.40
CA ASP A 16 7.21 -10.05 -16.82
C ASP A 16 6.17 -9.66 -15.75
N THR A 17 6.50 -8.69 -14.90
CA THR A 17 5.59 -8.21 -13.86
C THR A 17 4.36 -7.55 -14.46
N GLN A 18 4.55 -6.74 -15.48
CA GLN A 18 3.43 -6.09 -16.18
C GLN A 18 2.54 -7.12 -16.88
N ALA A 19 3.14 -8.12 -17.51
CA ALA A 19 2.38 -9.21 -18.14
C ALA A 19 1.58 -10.00 -17.10
N PHE A 20 2.18 -10.31 -15.96
CA PHE A 20 1.47 -10.98 -14.86
C PHE A 20 0.27 -10.16 -14.39
N PHE A 21 0.48 -8.88 -14.13
CA PHE A 21 -0.58 -7.98 -13.67
C PHE A 21 -1.71 -7.87 -14.69
N ALA A 22 -1.36 -7.69 -15.97
CA ALA A 22 -2.33 -7.54 -17.05
C ALA A 22 -3.17 -8.79 -17.27
N ASN A 23 -2.61 -9.97 -17.01
CA ASN A 23 -3.25 -11.26 -17.27
C ASN A 23 -3.83 -11.91 -16.01
N MET A 24 -3.91 -11.20 -14.91
CA MET A 24 -4.56 -11.72 -13.71
C MET A 24 -6.00 -12.09 -14.02
N THR A 25 -6.38 -13.30 -13.59
CA THR A 25 -7.76 -13.78 -13.71
C THR A 25 -8.66 -13.06 -12.69
N ASP A 26 -9.97 -13.14 -12.89
CA ASP A 26 -10.93 -12.56 -11.94
C ASP A 26 -10.74 -13.15 -10.53
N ASP A 27 -10.45 -14.45 -10.42
CA ASP A 27 -10.18 -15.09 -9.14
C ASP A 27 -8.89 -14.54 -8.50
N GLN A 28 -7.85 -14.33 -9.28
CA GLN A 28 -6.60 -13.73 -8.79
C GLN A 28 -6.81 -12.29 -8.33
N ILE A 29 -7.58 -11.51 -9.07
CA ILE A 29 -7.90 -10.13 -8.70
C ILE A 29 -8.69 -10.09 -7.39
N SER A 30 -9.74 -10.89 -7.26
CA SER A 30 -10.56 -10.91 -6.05
C SER A 30 -9.85 -11.51 -4.85
N GLY A 31 -8.86 -12.38 -5.07
CA GLY A 31 -8.08 -13.05 -4.04
C GLY A 31 -6.75 -12.39 -3.71
N GLU A 32 -6.46 -11.23 -4.27
CA GLU A 32 -5.16 -10.57 -4.07
C GLU A 32 -4.89 -10.26 -2.60
N TYR A 33 -5.90 -9.80 -1.87
CA TYR A 33 -5.74 -9.36 -0.48
C TYR A 33 -6.20 -10.44 0.50
N PRO A 34 -5.39 -10.75 1.51
CA PRO A 34 -5.84 -11.64 2.59
C PRO A 34 -6.91 -10.93 3.44
N ASP A 35 -7.63 -11.73 4.24
CA ASP A 35 -8.52 -11.17 5.24
C ASP A 35 -7.75 -10.23 6.16
N GLY A 36 -8.32 -9.07 6.44
CA GLY A 36 -7.69 -8.06 7.27
C GLY A 36 -6.92 -6.99 6.50
N VAL A 37 -6.86 -7.07 5.18
CA VAL A 37 -6.29 -6.01 4.32
C VAL A 37 -7.31 -5.63 3.26
N LYS A 38 -7.59 -4.32 3.16
CA LYS A 38 -8.54 -3.79 2.18
C LYS A 38 -7.87 -2.70 1.36
N GLN A 39 -7.93 -2.82 0.04
CA GLN A 39 -7.47 -1.76 -0.86
C GLN A 39 -8.47 -0.60 -0.84
N ILE A 40 -7.96 0.60 -0.59
CA ILE A 40 -8.72 1.84 -0.73
C ILE A 40 -8.54 2.40 -2.12
N GLY A 41 -7.32 2.37 -2.65
CA GLY A 41 -7.01 2.80 -3.99
C GLY A 41 -5.63 2.36 -4.42
N ARG A 42 -5.41 2.32 -5.74
CA ARG A 42 -4.10 1.97 -6.31
C ARG A 42 -3.93 2.70 -7.64
N TRP A 43 -2.78 3.32 -7.82
CA TRP A 43 -2.45 4.08 -9.03
C TRP A 43 -1.07 3.69 -9.51
N HIS A 44 -0.85 3.72 -10.84
CA HIS A 44 0.35 3.19 -11.45
C HIS A 44 1.01 4.21 -12.37
N ASP A 45 2.32 4.42 -12.17
CA ASP A 45 3.20 5.03 -13.15
C ASP A 45 3.71 3.89 -14.03
N VAL A 46 2.93 3.52 -15.04
CA VAL A 46 3.20 2.33 -15.86
C VAL A 46 4.54 2.40 -16.58
N PRO A 47 4.91 3.51 -17.23
CA PRO A 47 6.18 3.56 -17.96
C PRO A 47 7.42 3.34 -17.08
N ASN A 48 7.38 3.74 -15.83
CA ASN A 48 8.52 3.66 -14.93
C ASN A 48 8.45 2.49 -13.95
N GLY A 49 7.38 1.73 -13.96
CA GLY A 49 7.23 0.57 -13.07
C GLY A 49 7.04 0.92 -11.60
N ASN A 50 6.51 2.09 -11.31
CA ASN A 50 6.25 2.55 -9.94
C ASN A 50 4.76 2.72 -9.70
N GLY A 51 4.37 2.77 -8.44
CA GLY A 51 2.98 3.09 -8.11
C GLY A 51 2.75 3.33 -6.63
N TRP A 52 1.50 3.61 -6.34
CA TRP A 52 1.02 3.98 -5.01
C TRP A 52 -0.20 3.16 -4.68
N ILE A 53 -0.25 2.64 -3.45
CA ILE A 53 -1.37 1.84 -2.98
C ILE A 53 -1.75 2.35 -1.60
N VAL A 54 -3.04 2.62 -1.41
CA VAL A 54 -3.57 2.96 -0.08
C VAL A 54 -4.39 1.77 0.38
N VAL A 55 -4.02 1.22 1.53
CA VAL A 55 -4.71 0.08 2.13
C VAL A 55 -5.11 0.38 3.56
N GLU A 56 -6.15 -0.32 4.02
CA GLU A 56 -6.59 -0.30 5.41
C GLU A 56 -6.35 -1.67 6.02
N SER A 57 -5.74 -1.69 7.22
CA SER A 57 -5.53 -2.92 7.96
C SER A 57 -5.30 -2.64 9.43
N ASP A 58 -5.88 -3.48 10.30
CA ASP A 58 -5.59 -3.53 11.74
C ASP A 58 -4.81 -4.79 12.10
N ASN A 59 -4.34 -5.53 11.10
CA ASN A 59 -3.63 -6.79 11.28
C ASN A 59 -2.28 -6.72 10.57
N GLN A 60 -1.22 -6.55 11.37
CA GLN A 60 0.14 -6.40 10.85
C GLN A 60 0.63 -7.64 10.10
N GLU A 61 0.28 -8.83 10.58
CA GLU A 61 0.67 -10.07 9.90
C GLU A 61 0.00 -10.19 8.53
N ALA A 62 -1.28 -9.85 8.44
CA ALA A 62 -1.99 -9.86 7.16
C ALA A 62 -1.41 -8.83 6.18
N LEU A 63 -1.09 -7.63 6.65
CA LEU A 63 -0.45 -6.60 5.84
C LEU A 63 0.89 -7.08 5.30
N THR A 64 1.72 -7.65 6.16
CA THR A 64 3.04 -8.18 5.78
C THR A 64 2.89 -9.33 4.79
N SER A 65 1.93 -10.21 5.00
CA SER A 65 1.65 -11.33 4.09
C SER A 65 1.29 -10.83 2.68
N TRP A 66 0.46 -9.80 2.59
CA TRP A 66 0.12 -9.20 1.30
C TRP A 66 1.36 -8.63 0.60
N ILE A 67 2.20 -7.88 1.31
CA ILE A 67 3.43 -7.32 0.76
C ILE A 67 4.34 -8.44 0.26
N MET A 68 4.52 -9.49 1.06
CA MET A 68 5.35 -10.64 0.71
C MET A 68 4.84 -11.38 -0.53
N SER A 69 3.54 -11.37 -0.78
CA SER A 69 2.96 -12.04 -1.95
C SER A 69 3.46 -11.43 -3.27
N TRP A 70 3.92 -10.18 -3.25
CA TRP A 70 4.46 -9.50 -4.42
C TRP A 70 5.99 -9.48 -4.48
N SER A 71 6.67 -10.11 -3.52
CA SER A 71 8.13 -9.99 -3.38
C SER A 71 8.92 -10.51 -4.58
N GLY A 72 8.34 -11.39 -5.39
CA GLY A 72 8.96 -11.86 -6.62
C GLY A 72 8.82 -10.92 -7.81
N GLN A 73 7.93 -9.94 -7.75
CA GLN A 73 7.63 -9.01 -8.83
C GLN A 73 8.11 -7.59 -8.57
N CYS A 74 8.01 -7.13 -7.33
CA CYS A 74 8.35 -5.75 -7.00
C CYS A 74 8.79 -5.62 -5.54
N THR A 75 9.29 -4.43 -5.20
CA THR A 75 9.61 -4.04 -3.84
C THR A 75 8.65 -2.95 -3.39
N PHE A 76 8.51 -2.80 -2.08
CA PHE A 76 7.73 -1.74 -1.47
C PHE A 76 8.68 -0.82 -0.69
N PRO A 77 9.25 0.21 -1.34
CA PRO A 77 10.22 1.09 -0.68
C PRO A 77 9.67 1.80 0.55
N THR A 78 8.37 2.13 0.55
CA THR A 78 7.74 2.76 1.71
C THR A 78 6.39 2.11 2.00
N VAL A 79 6.12 1.93 3.30
CA VAL A 79 4.83 1.52 3.85
C VAL A 79 4.62 2.43 5.06
N THR A 80 3.82 3.48 4.88
CA THR A 80 3.73 4.57 5.84
C THR A 80 2.34 4.63 6.46
N PRO A 81 2.21 4.51 7.79
CA PRO A 81 0.94 4.75 8.45
C PRO A 81 0.59 6.23 8.33
N VAL A 82 -0.64 6.52 7.94
CA VAL A 82 -1.12 7.88 7.72
C VAL A 82 -2.45 8.09 8.43
N LEU A 83 -2.77 9.34 8.70
CA LEU A 83 -4.03 9.73 9.32
C LEU A 83 -4.86 10.56 8.35
N GLU A 84 -6.17 10.39 8.42
CA GLU A 84 -7.10 11.29 7.76
C GLU A 84 -7.13 12.64 8.49
N ASP A 85 -7.68 13.65 7.84
CA ASP A 85 -7.68 15.03 8.33
C ASP A 85 -8.20 15.17 9.76
N ASP A 86 -9.31 14.53 10.08
CA ASP A 86 -9.93 14.70 11.40
C ASP A 86 -9.03 14.17 12.52
N SER A 87 -8.44 13.00 12.34
CA SER A 87 -7.50 12.42 13.30
C SER A 87 -6.22 13.23 13.40
N ALA A 88 -5.68 13.67 12.27
CA ALA A 88 -4.48 14.50 12.24
C ALA A 88 -4.73 15.84 12.95
N ARG A 89 -5.87 16.47 12.69
CA ARG A 89 -6.26 17.73 13.30
C ARG A 89 -6.40 17.62 14.81
N LYS A 90 -7.02 16.50 15.26
CA LYS A 90 -7.18 16.23 16.70
C LYS A 90 -5.83 16.13 17.40
N LEU A 91 -4.89 15.36 16.84
CA LEU A 91 -3.58 15.17 17.44
C LEU A 91 -2.76 16.45 17.45
N VAL A 92 -2.84 17.26 16.39
CA VAL A 92 -2.15 18.55 16.34
C VAL A 92 -2.70 19.48 17.43
N LYS A 93 -4.02 19.51 17.63
CA LYS A 93 -4.64 20.32 18.69
C LYS A 93 -4.18 19.87 20.08
N GLU A 94 -4.13 18.56 20.32
CA GLU A 94 -3.65 18.01 21.59
C GLU A 94 -2.18 18.37 21.82
N MET A 95 -1.35 18.29 20.80
CA MET A 95 0.06 18.66 20.89
C MET A 95 0.21 20.14 21.22
N LEU A 96 -0.50 21.02 20.53
CA LEU A 96 -0.45 22.46 20.78
C LEU A 96 -0.93 22.80 22.20
N ALA A 97 -1.98 22.16 22.67
CA ALA A 97 -2.49 22.37 24.03
C ALA A 97 -1.46 21.97 25.10
N SER A 98 -0.72 20.87 24.88
CA SER A 98 0.31 20.42 25.79
C SER A 98 1.54 21.34 25.81
N GLN A 99 1.74 22.13 24.76
CA GLN A 99 2.86 23.08 24.65
C GLN A 99 2.51 24.48 25.15
N ALA A 100 1.23 24.74 25.43
CA ALA A 100 0.76 26.08 25.79
C ALA A 100 1.05 26.49 27.24
N ASP A 101 1.51 25.60 28.07
CA ASP A 101 1.83 25.86 29.48
C ASP A 101 3.28 26.32 29.68
#